data_9c98d844ac303fe2fe2e1b37906b246f
#
_entry.id   9c98d844ac303fe2fe2e1b37906b246f
#
_cell.length_a   1.000
_cell.length_b   1.000
_cell.length_c   1.000
_cell.angle_alpha   90.00
_cell.angle_beta   90.00
_cell.angle_gamma   90.00
#
_symmetry.space_group_name_H-M   'P 1'
#
loop_
_entity.id
_entity.type
_entity.pdbx_description
1 polymer ?
#
loop_
_entity_poly.entity_id
_entity_poly.type
_entity_poly.pdbx_seq_one_letter_code
_entity_poly.pdbx_strand_id
1 'polypeptide(L)'
;MAPLHRNGSTRLRVAVPNKGALSEPAVAILAEAGYRRRTDPKDLTVIDPRNHVEFFFLRPKDIAIYVGSGELDFGITGRDLARESRASVHERLALGFGSSSFRYAAPAGLDWTIEDLAGRRIATAYPNLVREDLAARGIDATVIRLDGAVEISVQLGVADAIADVVSSGRTLNMHNLVAFGETLCDSEAVLIEQADPVAADGGPDASARDQLVARVQGVVFGQQYLMLDYDCPRSVLDKATSITPGLESPTIAPLADPDWVAVRALVPRRDVNATMDELAAIGAKAILASDIRFCRF
;
A
#
# COMPACT_ATOMS: atom_id res chain seq x y z
N MET A 1 -7.68 -29.17 8.91
CA MET A 1 -7.31 -28.93 10.31
C MET A 1 -8.42 -28.08 10.91
N ALA A 2 -9.02 -28.49 12.03
CA ALA A 2 -10.02 -27.66 12.69
C ALA A 2 -9.33 -26.37 13.19
N PRO A 3 -9.99 -25.18 13.11
CA PRO A 3 -9.41 -23.94 13.62
C PRO A 3 -9.14 -24.10 15.11
N LEU A 4 -7.91 -23.81 15.51
CA LEU A 4 -7.54 -23.70 16.91
C LEU A 4 -8.42 -22.60 17.52
N HIS A 5 -9.16 -22.94 18.58
CA HIS A 5 -10.18 -22.12 19.21
C HIS A 5 -9.71 -20.65 19.38
N ARG A 6 -10.45 -19.70 18.80
CA ARG A 6 -10.47 -18.32 19.29
C ARG A 6 -10.80 -18.38 20.77
N ASN A 7 -9.87 -18.02 21.64
CA ASN A 7 -10.08 -17.95 23.09
C ASN A 7 -11.14 -16.87 23.42
N GLY A 8 -12.39 -17.04 23.06
CA GLY A 8 -13.52 -16.19 23.47
C GLY A 8 -13.36 -14.66 23.36
N SER A 9 -12.30 -14.19 22.67
CA SER A 9 -12.06 -12.76 22.51
C SER A 9 -13.00 -12.19 21.45
N THR A 10 -13.86 -11.26 21.87
CA THR A 10 -14.73 -10.46 20.98
C THR A 10 -13.98 -9.30 20.31
N ARG A 11 -12.65 -9.14 20.59
CA ARG A 11 -11.85 -8.07 20.01
C ARG A 11 -11.45 -8.39 18.59
N LEU A 12 -11.40 -7.34 17.75
CA LEU A 12 -10.83 -7.41 16.42
C LEU A 12 -9.31 -7.60 16.53
N ARG A 13 -8.75 -8.58 15.83
CA ARG A 13 -7.32 -8.93 15.85
C ARG A 13 -6.65 -8.50 14.55
N VAL A 14 -5.69 -7.58 14.66
CA VAL A 14 -5.07 -6.94 13.49
C VAL A 14 -3.56 -7.11 13.51
N ALA A 15 -3.00 -7.70 12.45
CA ALA A 15 -1.56 -7.78 12.28
C ALA A 15 -0.97 -6.50 11.69
N VAL A 16 0.16 -6.07 12.24
CA VAL A 16 0.91 -4.88 11.82
C VAL A 16 2.38 -5.26 11.59
N PRO A 17 3.04 -4.75 10.54
CA PRO A 17 4.46 -4.99 10.32
C PRO A 17 5.30 -4.51 11.51
N ASN A 18 6.18 -5.37 12.04
CA ASN A 18 7.03 -5.03 13.19
C ASN A 18 8.36 -4.39 12.80
N LYS A 19 8.74 -4.44 11.51
CA LYS A 19 10.01 -3.93 10.97
C LYS A 19 9.94 -3.71 9.45
N GLY A 20 10.98 -3.08 8.91
CA GLY A 20 11.11 -2.78 7.48
C GLY A 20 10.32 -1.54 7.08
N ALA A 21 10.34 -1.23 5.78
CA ALA A 21 9.75 -0.02 5.21
C ALA A 21 8.24 0.12 5.44
N LEU A 22 7.54 -0.99 5.69
CA LEU A 22 6.10 -0.98 5.92
C LEU A 22 5.71 -0.64 7.37
N SER A 23 6.63 -0.75 8.36
CA SER A 23 6.29 -0.69 9.78
C SER A 23 5.83 0.69 10.23
N GLU A 24 6.66 1.72 10.02
CA GLU A 24 6.37 3.08 10.49
C GLU A 24 5.13 3.69 9.81
N PRO A 25 4.96 3.60 8.46
CA PRO A 25 3.77 4.11 7.82
C PRO A 25 2.48 3.40 8.24
N ALA A 26 2.52 2.07 8.44
CA ALA A 26 1.36 1.31 8.93
C ALA A 26 0.92 1.78 10.32
N VAL A 27 1.88 1.97 11.25
CA VAL A 27 1.60 2.51 12.59
C VAL A 27 1.07 3.93 12.53
N ALA A 28 1.60 4.77 11.62
CA ALA A 28 1.15 6.14 11.45
C ALA A 28 -0.31 6.19 10.97
N ILE A 29 -0.67 5.43 9.94
CA ILE A 29 -2.05 5.35 9.42
C ILE A 29 -3.02 4.89 10.52
N LEU A 30 -2.70 3.83 11.26
CA LEU A 30 -3.55 3.34 12.34
C LEU A 30 -3.71 4.38 13.46
N ALA A 31 -2.65 5.10 13.79
CA ALA A 31 -2.71 6.16 14.80
C ALA A 31 -3.57 7.36 14.34
N GLU A 32 -3.48 7.75 13.07
CA GLU A 32 -4.35 8.79 12.50
C GLU A 32 -5.80 8.32 12.39
N ALA A 33 -6.03 7.03 12.16
CA ALA A 33 -7.34 6.40 12.23
C ALA A 33 -7.91 6.30 13.68
N GLY A 34 -7.19 6.80 14.69
CA GLY A 34 -7.62 6.88 16.09
C GLY A 34 -7.34 5.64 16.92
N TYR A 35 -6.47 4.76 16.46
CA TYR A 35 -6.05 3.57 17.21
C TYR A 35 -4.83 3.83 18.09
N ARG A 36 -4.71 3.01 19.15
CA ARG A 36 -3.60 3.12 20.10
C ARG A 36 -2.26 2.75 19.45
N ARG A 37 -1.26 3.64 19.63
CA ARG A 37 0.11 3.39 19.20
C ARG A 37 0.83 2.40 20.11
N ARG A 38 1.74 1.60 19.56
CA ARG A 38 2.77 0.87 20.30
C ARG A 38 3.74 1.87 20.94
N THR A 39 4.02 1.71 22.23
CA THR A 39 4.92 2.59 23.00
C THR A 39 6.36 2.08 23.03
N ASP A 40 6.54 0.76 23.11
CA ASP A 40 7.84 0.11 23.03
C ASP A 40 7.95 -0.70 21.72
N PRO A 41 8.97 -0.49 20.88
CA PRO A 41 9.21 -1.30 19.69
C PRO A 41 9.37 -2.81 19.94
N LYS A 42 9.62 -3.22 21.17
CA LYS A 42 9.72 -4.64 21.58
C LYS A 42 8.37 -5.29 21.87
N ASP A 43 7.33 -4.49 22.11
CA ASP A 43 6.00 -5.03 22.36
C ASP A 43 5.51 -5.76 21.11
N LEU A 44 5.17 -7.03 21.24
CA LEU A 44 4.61 -7.83 20.14
C LEU A 44 3.09 -7.72 20.08
N THR A 45 2.46 -7.24 21.13
CA THR A 45 1.00 -7.05 21.17
C THR A 45 0.66 -5.73 21.85
N VAL A 46 -0.41 -5.09 21.36
CA VAL A 46 -0.98 -3.88 21.98
C VAL A 46 -2.49 -3.99 21.98
N ILE A 47 -3.09 -3.90 23.18
CA ILE A 47 -4.54 -3.86 23.33
C ILE A 47 -5.01 -2.41 23.30
N ASP A 48 -6.00 -2.13 22.47
CA ASP A 48 -6.78 -0.90 22.45
C ASP A 48 -8.20 -1.17 22.99
N PRO A 49 -8.41 -0.99 24.30
CA PRO A 49 -9.70 -1.31 24.91
C PRO A 49 -10.82 -0.37 24.47
N ARG A 50 -10.48 0.87 24.07
CA ARG A 50 -11.45 1.86 23.62
C ARG A 50 -12.08 1.49 22.26
N ASN A 51 -11.28 0.91 21.37
CA ASN A 51 -11.71 0.52 20.03
C ASN A 51 -12.01 -0.98 19.92
N HIS A 52 -11.90 -1.75 21.02
CA HIS A 52 -12.04 -3.21 21.04
C HIS A 52 -11.15 -3.93 20.02
N VAL A 53 -9.90 -3.47 19.87
CA VAL A 53 -8.91 -4.03 18.93
C VAL A 53 -7.69 -4.53 19.69
N GLU A 54 -7.11 -5.61 19.21
CA GLU A 54 -5.82 -6.12 19.63
C GLU A 54 -4.87 -6.16 18.43
N PHE A 55 -3.76 -5.45 18.52
CA PHE A 55 -2.73 -5.39 17.47
C PHE A 55 -1.62 -6.38 17.75
N PHE A 56 -1.19 -7.09 16.69
CA PHE A 56 -0.08 -8.05 16.70
C PHE A 56 1.01 -7.57 15.78
N PHE A 57 2.21 -7.32 16.32
CA PHE A 57 3.36 -6.85 15.55
C PHE A 57 4.18 -8.04 15.07
N LEU A 58 4.06 -8.36 13.78
CA LEU A 58 4.60 -9.55 13.14
C LEU A 58 5.55 -9.21 12.00
N ARG A 59 6.32 -10.19 11.55
CA ARG A 59 7.11 -10.04 10.32
C ARG A 59 6.16 -9.90 9.14
N PRO A 60 6.38 -8.93 8.21
CA PRO A 60 5.50 -8.71 7.06
C PRO A 60 5.16 -10.00 6.28
N LYS A 61 6.14 -10.89 6.07
CA LYS A 61 5.96 -12.14 5.33
C LYS A 61 5.05 -13.17 6.02
N ASP A 62 4.87 -13.08 7.35
CA ASP A 62 4.10 -14.05 8.12
C ASP A 62 2.63 -13.60 8.28
N ILE A 63 2.34 -12.32 8.05
CA ILE A 63 1.03 -11.70 8.31
C ILE A 63 -0.09 -12.37 7.50
N ALA A 64 0.13 -12.56 6.20
CA ALA A 64 -0.91 -13.16 5.35
C ALA A 64 -1.23 -14.62 5.75
N ILE A 65 -0.27 -15.35 6.30
CA ILE A 65 -0.47 -16.72 6.79
C ILE A 65 -1.43 -16.72 7.97
N TYR A 66 -1.21 -15.84 8.96
CA TYR A 66 -2.07 -15.74 10.16
C TYR A 66 -3.48 -15.22 9.83
N VAL A 67 -3.60 -14.31 8.85
CA VAL A 67 -4.91 -13.84 8.41
C VAL A 67 -5.63 -14.94 7.63
N GLY A 68 -4.96 -15.59 6.69
CA GLY A 68 -5.55 -16.66 5.88
C GLY A 68 -5.95 -17.91 6.67
N SER A 69 -5.27 -18.19 7.80
CA SER A 69 -5.66 -19.27 8.72
C SER A 69 -6.85 -18.92 9.62
N GLY A 70 -7.30 -17.65 9.64
CA GLY A 70 -8.39 -17.17 10.49
C GLY A 70 -7.98 -16.85 11.93
N GLU A 71 -6.68 -16.91 12.26
CA GLU A 71 -6.16 -16.53 13.56
C GLU A 71 -6.21 -15.02 13.79
N LEU A 72 -6.10 -14.23 12.74
CA LEU A 72 -6.22 -12.78 12.75
C LEU A 72 -7.29 -12.33 11.74
N ASP A 73 -7.99 -11.25 12.05
CA ASP A 73 -9.10 -10.75 11.22
C ASP A 73 -8.60 -9.92 10.04
N PHE A 74 -7.58 -9.08 10.29
CA PHE A 74 -6.95 -8.22 9.31
C PHE A 74 -5.44 -8.22 9.44
N GLY A 75 -4.76 -7.81 8.37
CA GLY A 75 -3.33 -7.58 8.39
C GLY A 75 -2.90 -6.49 7.42
N ILE A 76 -1.85 -5.77 7.77
CA ILE A 76 -1.16 -4.86 6.87
C ILE A 76 0.12 -5.54 6.41
N THR A 77 0.29 -5.73 5.10
CA THR A 77 1.49 -6.33 4.51
C THR A 77 1.72 -5.81 3.09
N GLY A 78 2.78 -6.28 2.41
CA GLY A 78 2.98 -6.01 0.98
C GLY A 78 2.08 -6.89 0.12
N ARG A 79 1.56 -6.36 -1.00
CA ARG A 79 0.78 -7.15 -1.99
C ARG A 79 1.58 -8.33 -2.52
N ASP A 80 2.87 -8.13 -2.79
CA ASP A 80 3.84 -9.16 -3.17
C ASP A 80 3.95 -10.28 -2.11
N LEU A 81 4.06 -9.91 -0.84
CA LEU A 81 4.15 -10.84 0.28
C LEU A 81 2.84 -11.63 0.48
N ALA A 82 1.69 -10.98 0.31
CA ALA A 82 0.40 -11.65 0.37
C ALA A 82 0.28 -12.70 -0.74
N ARG A 83 0.64 -12.36 -1.97
CA ARG A 83 0.66 -13.29 -3.11
C ARG A 83 1.67 -14.43 -2.90
N GLU A 84 2.91 -14.09 -2.48
CA GLU A 84 3.95 -15.09 -2.21
C GLU A 84 3.50 -16.11 -1.17
N SER A 85 2.75 -15.71 -0.16
CA SER A 85 2.29 -16.60 0.91
C SER A 85 1.33 -17.69 0.43
N ARG A 86 0.61 -17.49 -0.67
CA ARG A 86 -0.51 -18.32 -1.16
C ARG A 86 -1.61 -18.56 -0.11
N ALA A 87 -1.67 -17.70 0.90
CA ALA A 87 -2.70 -17.76 1.91
C ALA A 87 -4.06 -17.32 1.34
N SER A 88 -5.15 -17.87 1.89
CA SER A 88 -6.52 -17.54 1.47
C SER A 88 -6.93 -16.16 2.04
N VAL A 89 -6.40 -15.11 1.42
CA VAL A 89 -6.67 -13.71 1.77
C VAL A 89 -7.08 -12.92 0.55
N HIS A 90 -7.84 -11.83 0.76
CA HIS A 90 -8.06 -10.83 -0.27
C HIS A 90 -7.71 -9.42 0.22
N GLU A 91 -7.36 -8.57 -0.73
CA GLU A 91 -7.07 -7.17 -0.50
C GLU A 91 -8.36 -6.39 -0.28
N ARG A 92 -8.46 -5.71 0.87
CA ARG A 92 -9.57 -4.81 1.18
C ARG A 92 -9.28 -3.38 0.78
N LEU A 93 -7.99 -2.97 0.90
CA LEU A 93 -7.60 -1.59 0.69
C LEU A 93 -6.14 -1.48 0.32
N ALA A 94 -5.83 -0.73 -0.73
CA ALA A 94 -4.49 -0.25 -1.01
C ALA A 94 -4.18 0.96 -0.10
N LEU A 95 -2.99 0.99 0.49
CA LEU A 95 -2.65 1.97 1.52
C LEU A 95 -1.79 3.14 1.01
N GLY A 96 -1.36 3.10 -0.26
CA GLY A 96 -0.65 4.19 -0.92
C GLY A 96 0.79 4.43 -0.47
N PHE A 97 1.41 3.47 0.21
CA PHE A 97 2.83 3.54 0.60
C PHE A 97 3.57 2.23 0.35
N GLY A 98 4.91 2.28 0.41
CA GLY A 98 5.75 1.10 0.20
C GLY A 98 5.72 0.57 -1.24
N SER A 99 5.45 1.44 -2.21
CA SER A 99 5.40 1.07 -3.63
C SER A 99 6.73 0.51 -4.10
N SER A 100 6.67 -0.61 -4.82
CA SER A 100 7.80 -1.30 -5.41
C SER A 100 7.34 -2.16 -6.57
N SER A 101 8.27 -2.56 -7.43
CA SER A 101 8.01 -3.52 -8.50
C SER A 101 8.85 -4.78 -8.30
N PHE A 102 8.26 -5.94 -8.53
CA PHE A 102 8.97 -7.21 -8.51
C PHE A 102 9.44 -7.55 -9.92
N ARG A 103 10.75 -7.71 -10.12
CA ARG A 103 11.36 -7.83 -11.45
C ARG A 103 12.47 -8.88 -11.49
N TYR A 104 12.70 -9.43 -12.68
CA TYR A 104 13.92 -10.18 -12.97
C TYR A 104 15.09 -9.22 -13.18
N ALA A 105 16.29 -9.67 -12.78
CA ALA A 105 17.55 -8.97 -13.06
C ALA A 105 18.67 -9.98 -13.36
N ALA A 106 19.56 -9.59 -14.28
CA ALA A 106 20.69 -10.38 -14.74
C ALA A 106 21.96 -9.52 -14.76
N PRO A 107 23.17 -10.11 -14.92
CA PRO A 107 24.43 -9.37 -15.05
C PRO A 107 24.35 -8.30 -16.13
N ALA A 108 24.85 -7.09 -15.82
CA ALA A 108 24.96 -6.01 -16.77
C ALA A 108 25.85 -6.42 -17.96
N GLY A 109 25.48 -5.95 -19.16
CA GLY A 109 26.19 -6.26 -20.42
C GLY A 109 25.69 -7.52 -21.12
N LEU A 110 24.66 -8.17 -20.57
CA LEU A 110 23.92 -9.25 -21.22
C LEU A 110 22.51 -8.71 -21.52
N ASP A 111 22.14 -8.60 -22.77
CA ASP A 111 20.80 -8.13 -23.20
C ASP A 111 19.78 -9.26 -23.08
N TRP A 112 19.47 -9.65 -21.83
CA TRP A 112 18.54 -10.73 -21.54
C TRP A 112 17.11 -10.32 -21.81
N THR A 113 16.39 -11.26 -22.39
CA THR A 113 14.91 -11.28 -22.48
C THR A 113 14.34 -12.27 -21.49
N ILE A 114 13.02 -12.33 -21.37
CA ILE A 114 12.37 -13.31 -20.48
C ILE A 114 12.61 -14.75 -20.93
N GLU A 115 12.71 -14.96 -22.24
CA GLU A 115 12.96 -16.28 -22.86
C GLU A 115 14.34 -16.84 -22.49
N ASP A 116 15.32 -15.99 -22.24
CA ASP A 116 16.67 -16.38 -21.82
C ASP A 116 16.73 -17.01 -20.42
N LEU A 117 15.63 -16.92 -19.65
CA LEU A 117 15.48 -17.62 -18.38
C LEU A 117 15.34 -19.14 -18.53
N ALA A 118 15.03 -19.64 -19.73
CA ALA A 118 14.89 -21.08 -19.97
C ALA A 118 16.17 -21.84 -19.63
N GLY A 119 16.05 -22.88 -18.77
CA GLY A 119 17.16 -23.68 -18.28
C GLY A 119 18.09 -22.99 -17.28
N ARG A 120 17.79 -21.75 -16.86
CA ARG A 120 18.61 -20.97 -15.92
C ARG A 120 18.22 -21.19 -14.47
N ARG A 121 19.15 -20.81 -13.58
CA ARG A 121 18.96 -20.79 -12.13
C ARG A 121 18.59 -19.38 -11.70
N ILE A 122 17.44 -19.21 -11.06
CA ILE A 122 16.91 -17.92 -10.64
C ILE A 122 16.83 -17.91 -9.12
N ALA A 123 17.61 -17.04 -8.47
CA ALA A 123 17.54 -16.87 -7.02
C ALA A 123 16.49 -15.82 -6.65
N THR A 124 15.73 -16.10 -5.58
CA THR A 124 14.66 -15.20 -5.11
C THR A 124 14.26 -15.51 -3.67
N ALA A 125 13.77 -14.46 -2.97
CA ALA A 125 13.07 -14.63 -1.69
C ALA A 125 11.56 -14.94 -1.88
N TYR A 126 11.06 -14.89 -3.13
CA TYR A 126 9.66 -15.06 -3.52
C TYR A 126 9.47 -16.20 -4.53
N PRO A 127 9.79 -17.47 -4.13
CA PRO A 127 9.79 -18.58 -5.06
C PRO A 127 8.41 -18.92 -5.65
N ASN A 128 7.32 -18.62 -4.95
CA ASN A 128 5.99 -18.91 -5.44
C ASN A 128 5.56 -17.94 -6.54
N LEU A 129 5.84 -16.63 -6.39
CA LEU A 129 5.59 -15.63 -7.42
C LEU A 129 6.38 -15.94 -8.69
N VAL A 130 7.66 -16.31 -8.56
CA VAL A 130 8.52 -16.61 -9.70
C VAL A 130 8.05 -17.88 -10.42
N ARG A 131 7.71 -18.95 -9.69
CA ARG A 131 7.17 -20.19 -10.30
C ARG A 131 5.85 -19.96 -11.02
N GLU A 132 4.98 -19.11 -10.46
CA GLU A 132 3.70 -18.75 -11.08
C GLU A 132 3.92 -18.02 -12.41
N ASP A 133 4.80 -17.01 -12.45
CA ASP A 133 5.12 -16.26 -13.65
C ASP A 133 5.78 -17.14 -14.73
N LEU A 134 6.78 -17.94 -14.37
CA LEU A 134 7.45 -18.87 -15.28
C LEU A 134 6.46 -19.88 -15.87
N ALA A 135 5.59 -20.46 -15.04
CA ALA A 135 4.56 -21.40 -15.48
C ALA A 135 3.56 -20.76 -16.46
N ALA A 136 3.12 -19.51 -16.17
CA ALA A 136 2.22 -18.77 -17.05
C ALA A 136 2.83 -18.48 -18.43
N ARG A 137 4.17 -18.35 -18.48
CA ARG A 137 4.93 -18.12 -19.73
C ARG A 137 5.40 -19.43 -20.40
N GLY A 138 5.22 -20.57 -19.76
CA GLY A 138 5.71 -21.87 -20.27
C GLY A 138 7.24 -21.99 -20.25
N ILE A 139 7.93 -21.28 -19.35
CA ILE A 139 9.38 -21.28 -19.22
C ILE A 139 9.79 -22.26 -18.12
N ASP A 140 10.65 -23.23 -18.47
CA ASP A 140 11.26 -24.16 -17.50
C ASP A 140 12.58 -23.57 -16.99
N ALA A 141 12.66 -23.28 -15.68
CA ALA A 141 13.84 -22.74 -15.02
C ALA A 141 13.92 -23.24 -13.57
N THR A 142 15.14 -23.29 -13.01
CA THR A 142 15.37 -23.70 -11.64
C THR A 142 15.24 -22.53 -10.68
N VAL A 143 14.23 -22.53 -9.81
CA VAL A 143 14.03 -21.50 -8.79
C VAL A 143 14.73 -21.86 -7.49
N ILE A 144 15.71 -21.05 -7.09
CA ILE A 144 16.51 -21.20 -5.87
C ILE A 144 15.98 -20.23 -4.82
N ARG A 145 15.47 -20.75 -3.71
CA ARG A 145 15.00 -19.93 -2.60
C ARG A 145 16.15 -19.42 -1.76
N LEU A 146 16.21 -18.10 -1.55
CA LEU A 146 17.10 -17.43 -0.60
C LEU A 146 16.28 -16.50 0.30
N ASP A 147 16.63 -16.42 1.60
CA ASP A 147 15.89 -15.57 2.55
C ASP A 147 16.48 -14.15 2.70
N GLY A 148 17.45 -13.78 1.89
CA GLY A 148 18.09 -12.46 1.86
C GLY A 148 19.38 -12.46 1.04
N ALA A 149 19.92 -11.26 0.78
CA ALA A 149 21.13 -11.05 -0.01
C ALA A 149 21.10 -11.78 -1.37
N VAL A 150 19.94 -11.74 -2.02
CA VAL A 150 19.66 -12.44 -3.28
C VAL A 150 20.61 -11.96 -4.38
N GLU A 151 20.97 -10.68 -4.37
CA GLU A 151 21.82 -10.02 -5.37
C GLU A 151 23.25 -10.61 -5.42
N ILE A 152 23.75 -11.13 -4.29
CA ILE A 152 25.10 -11.71 -4.21
C ILE A 152 25.13 -13.10 -4.85
N SER A 153 24.02 -13.79 -5.00
CA SER A 153 23.94 -15.16 -5.50
C SER A 153 24.52 -15.33 -6.90
N VAL A 154 24.38 -14.33 -7.76
CA VAL A 154 24.92 -14.31 -9.11
C VAL A 154 26.45 -14.19 -9.07
N GLN A 155 26.98 -13.31 -8.25
CA GLN A 155 28.43 -13.14 -8.08
C GLN A 155 29.09 -14.40 -7.52
N LEU A 156 28.38 -15.12 -6.65
CA LEU A 156 28.86 -16.40 -6.09
C LEU A 156 28.67 -17.59 -7.04
N GLY A 157 28.09 -17.40 -8.22
CA GLY A 157 27.80 -18.47 -9.18
C GLY A 157 26.72 -19.45 -8.72
N VAL A 158 25.91 -19.09 -7.71
CA VAL A 158 24.78 -19.89 -7.22
C VAL A 158 23.61 -19.80 -8.19
N ALA A 159 23.36 -18.63 -8.77
CA ALA A 159 22.30 -18.38 -9.73
C ALA A 159 22.84 -17.64 -10.96
N ASP A 160 22.07 -17.70 -12.04
CA ASP A 160 22.39 -17.01 -13.30
C ASP A 160 21.65 -15.67 -13.40
N ALA A 161 20.49 -15.60 -12.75
CA ALA A 161 19.65 -14.41 -12.63
C ALA A 161 19.00 -14.36 -11.25
N ILE A 162 18.39 -13.23 -10.92
CA ILE A 162 17.58 -13.07 -9.71
C ILE A 162 16.18 -12.57 -10.05
N ALA A 163 15.24 -12.76 -9.12
CA ALA A 163 13.97 -12.05 -9.11
C ALA A 163 13.75 -11.47 -7.72
N ASP A 164 13.59 -10.15 -7.64
CA ASP A 164 13.50 -9.45 -6.36
C ASP A 164 12.70 -8.15 -6.46
N VAL A 165 12.40 -7.58 -5.31
CA VAL A 165 11.72 -6.30 -5.16
C VAL A 165 12.67 -5.16 -5.54
N VAL A 166 12.27 -4.36 -6.50
CA VAL A 166 13.02 -3.20 -7.00
C VAL A 166 12.23 -1.93 -6.71
N SER A 167 12.78 -1.03 -5.90
CA SER A 167 12.23 0.32 -5.72
C SER A 167 12.98 1.36 -6.57
N SER A 168 14.25 1.61 -6.23
CA SER A 168 15.10 2.58 -6.95
C SER A 168 16.11 1.93 -7.90
N GLY A 169 16.27 0.62 -7.87
CA GLY A 169 17.29 -0.12 -8.62
C GLY A 169 18.72 0.06 -8.12
N ARG A 170 18.93 0.87 -7.07
CA ARG A 170 20.29 1.17 -6.54
C ARG A 170 21.04 -0.08 -6.12
N THR A 171 20.37 -1.00 -5.42
CA THR A 171 20.97 -2.27 -4.95
C THR A 171 21.40 -3.14 -6.13
N LEU A 172 20.59 -3.26 -7.18
CA LEU A 172 20.94 -3.98 -8.39
C LEU A 172 22.21 -3.42 -9.03
N ASN A 173 22.26 -2.09 -9.21
CA ASN A 173 23.40 -1.41 -9.81
C ASN A 173 24.70 -1.61 -9.01
N MET A 174 24.62 -1.64 -7.68
CA MET A 174 25.78 -1.89 -6.80
C MET A 174 26.35 -3.30 -7.00
N HIS A 175 25.54 -4.26 -7.42
CA HIS A 175 25.95 -5.65 -7.70
C HIS A 175 26.11 -5.94 -9.20
N ASN A 176 26.18 -4.89 -10.04
CA ASN A 176 26.31 -5.00 -11.50
C ASN A 176 25.20 -5.84 -12.13
N LEU A 177 23.97 -5.69 -11.63
CA LEU A 177 22.76 -6.31 -12.16
C LEU A 177 21.86 -5.26 -12.81
N VAL A 178 21.16 -5.66 -13.86
CA VAL A 178 20.19 -4.82 -14.59
C VAL A 178 18.85 -5.56 -14.63
N ALA A 179 17.79 -4.84 -14.27
CA ALA A 179 16.44 -5.36 -14.40
C ALA A 179 16.04 -5.46 -15.88
N PHE A 180 15.37 -6.53 -16.27
CA PHE A 180 14.90 -6.76 -17.63
C PHE A 180 13.47 -7.30 -17.65
N GLY A 181 12.88 -7.32 -18.84
CA GLY A 181 11.52 -7.78 -19.05
C GLY A 181 10.45 -6.91 -18.38
N GLU A 182 9.23 -7.42 -18.34
CA GLU A 182 8.10 -6.78 -17.70
C GLU A 182 8.12 -6.93 -16.18
N THR A 183 7.37 -6.10 -15.48
CA THR A 183 7.16 -6.24 -14.02
C THR A 183 6.29 -7.45 -13.74
N LEU A 184 6.75 -8.36 -12.86
CA LEU A 184 5.97 -9.53 -12.44
C LEU A 184 4.82 -9.15 -11.51
N CYS A 185 5.07 -8.16 -10.65
CA CYS A 185 4.10 -7.69 -9.68
C CYS A 185 4.42 -6.26 -9.27
N ASP A 186 3.45 -5.36 -9.42
CA ASP A 186 3.49 -4.05 -8.77
C ASP A 186 2.92 -4.22 -7.36
N SER A 187 3.71 -3.81 -6.38
CA SER A 187 3.41 -3.98 -4.96
C SER A 187 3.36 -2.64 -4.23
N GLU A 188 2.51 -2.61 -3.24
CA GLU A 188 2.42 -1.59 -2.21
C GLU A 188 1.89 -2.21 -0.93
N ALA A 189 1.87 -1.45 0.16
CA ALA A 189 1.21 -1.87 1.39
C ALA A 189 -0.30 -2.00 1.18
N VAL A 190 -0.87 -3.11 1.66
CA VAL A 190 -2.30 -3.41 1.55
C VAL A 190 -2.86 -3.85 2.91
N LEU A 191 -4.12 -3.51 3.15
CA LEU A 191 -4.92 -4.10 4.20
C LEU A 191 -5.58 -5.36 3.62
N ILE A 192 -5.29 -6.51 4.22
CA ILE A 192 -5.83 -7.80 3.83
C ILE A 192 -6.77 -8.36 4.89
N GLU A 193 -7.73 -9.18 4.47
CA GLU A 193 -8.57 -9.99 5.34
C GLU A 193 -8.68 -11.42 4.79
N GLN A 194 -9.22 -12.34 5.57
CA GLN A 194 -9.47 -13.71 5.12
C GLN A 194 -10.46 -13.72 3.95
N ALA A 195 -10.19 -14.53 2.91
CA ALA A 195 -11.03 -14.58 1.70
C ALA A 195 -12.45 -15.12 1.99
N ASP A 196 -12.53 -16.12 2.85
CA ASP A 196 -13.80 -16.72 3.27
C ASP A 196 -13.90 -16.64 4.81
N PRO A 197 -14.32 -15.50 5.37
CA PRO A 197 -14.45 -15.38 6.82
C PRO A 197 -15.53 -16.33 7.31
N VAL A 198 -15.11 -17.39 7.98
CA VAL A 198 -16.04 -18.28 8.68
C VAL A 198 -16.72 -17.43 9.75
N ALA A 199 -18.03 -17.28 9.68
CA ALA A 199 -18.82 -16.67 10.74
C ALA A 199 -18.65 -17.55 11.99
N ALA A 200 -17.61 -17.26 12.78
CA ALA A 200 -17.40 -17.95 14.05
C ALA A 200 -18.40 -17.36 15.05
N ASP A 201 -19.22 -18.21 15.68
CA ASP A 201 -20.03 -17.83 16.84
C ASP A 201 -19.12 -17.14 17.87
N GLY A 202 -19.40 -15.85 18.16
CA GLY A 202 -18.59 -15.02 19.07
C GLY A 202 -17.40 -14.27 18.44
N GLY A 203 -17.30 -14.19 17.11
CA GLY A 203 -16.32 -13.32 16.43
C GLY A 203 -16.64 -11.82 16.60
N PRO A 204 -15.68 -10.92 16.23
CA PRO A 204 -15.92 -9.48 16.29
C PRO A 204 -17.10 -9.10 15.40
N ASP A 205 -17.90 -8.14 15.89
CA ASP A 205 -19.04 -7.60 15.20
C ASP A 205 -18.64 -7.10 13.79
N ALA A 206 -19.46 -7.39 12.77
CA ALA A 206 -19.28 -6.90 11.40
C ALA A 206 -19.08 -5.37 11.38
N SER A 207 -19.77 -4.65 12.27
CA SER A 207 -19.64 -3.21 12.41
C SER A 207 -18.23 -2.76 12.84
N ALA A 208 -17.53 -3.52 13.68
CA ALA A 208 -16.16 -3.22 14.08
C ALA A 208 -15.15 -3.41 12.92
N ARG A 209 -15.41 -4.41 12.06
CA ARG A 209 -14.62 -4.66 10.85
C ARG A 209 -14.78 -3.50 9.86
N ASP A 210 -16.03 -3.14 9.56
CA ASP A 210 -16.36 -2.02 8.65
C ASP A 210 -15.83 -0.69 9.19
N GLN A 211 -15.89 -0.49 10.51
CA GLN A 211 -15.33 0.71 11.13
C GLN A 211 -13.81 0.82 10.96
N LEU A 212 -13.06 -0.30 11.11
CA LEU A 212 -11.62 -0.32 10.86
C LEU A 212 -11.33 0.09 9.42
N VAL A 213 -11.97 -0.57 8.46
CA VAL A 213 -11.77 -0.31 7.03
C VAL A 213 -12.09 1.15 6.71
N ALA A 214 -13.26 1.65 7.12
CA ALA A 214 -13.68 3.03 6.85
C ALA A 214 -12.76 4.08 7.47
N ARG A 215 -12.22 3.83 8.67
CA ARG A 215 -11.26 4.74 9.32
C ARG A 215 -9.92 4.75 8.58
N VAL A 216 -9.37 3.58 8.25
CA VAL A 216 -8.11 3.48 7.50
C VAL A 216 -8.27 4.12 6.12
N GLN A 217 -9.36 3.83 5.41
CA GLN A 217 -9.68 4.42 4.12
C GLN A 217 -9.75 5.95 4.19
N GLY A 218 -10.37 6.49 5.25
CA GLY A 218 -10.47 7.95 5.44
C GLY A 218 -9.11 8.62 5.63
N VAL A 219 -8.15 7.96 6.28
CA VAL A 219 -6.76 8.46 6.41
C VAL A 219 -6.04 8.38 5.06
N VAL A 220 -6.11 7.23 4.38
CA VAL A 220 -5.48 7.03 3.06
C VAL A 220 -6.00 8.07 2.05
N PHE A 221 -7.30 8.31 2.03
CA PHE A 221 -7.88 9.34 1.20
C PHE A 221 -7.35 10.74 1.56
N GLY A 222 -7.31 11.10 2.86
CA GLY A 222 -6.76 12.36 3.32
C GLY A 222 -5.30 12.58 2.89
N GLN A 223 -4.51 11.51 2.76
CA GLN A 223 -3.12 11.58 2.29
C GLN A 223 -3.01 11.78 0.77
N GLN A 224 -4.03 11.39 0.00
CA GLN A 224 -4.03 11.50 -1.47
C GLN A 224 -4.53 12.84 -1.98
N TYR A 225 -5.27 13.60 -1.17
CA TYR A 225 -5.90 14.87 -1.54
C TYR A 225 -5.45 16.02 -0.66
N LEU A 226 -5.65 17.24 -1.18
CA LEU A 226 -5.53 18.49 -0.46
C LEU A 226 -6.86 19.25 -0.56
N MET A 227 -7.15 20.07 0.44
CA MET A 227 -8.19 21.07 0.34
C MET A 227 -7.59 22.32 -0.26
N LEU A 228 -8.10 22.75 -1.41
CA LEU A 228 -7.72 23.98 -2.08
C LEU A 228 -8.80 25.01 -1.85
N ASP A 229 -8.42 26.16 -1.29
CA ASP A 229 -9.25 27.36 -1.12
C ASP A 229 -8.66 28.47 -1.98
N TYR A 230 -9.49 29.21 -2.71
CA TYR A 230 -9.04 30.37 -3.50
C TYR A 230 -10.18 31.34 -3.77
N ASP A 231 -9.82 32.59 -4.06
CA ASP A 231 -10.74 33.62 -4.51
C ASP A 231 -10.59 33.83 -6.01
N CYS A 232 -11.70 33.95 -6.73
CA CYS A 232 -11.66 34.28 -8.16
C CYS A 232 -12.72 35.33 -8.55
N PRO A 233 -12.47 36.09 -9.63
CA PRO A 233 -13.50 36.95 -10.21
C PRO A 233 -14.69 36.07 -10.67
N ARG A 234 -15.90 36.51 -10.42
CA ARG A 234 -17.13 35.82 -10.83
C ARG A 234 -17.17 35.54 -12.35
N SER A 235 -16.54 36.41 -13.15
CA SER A 235 -16.45 36.27 -14.61
C SER A 235 -15.66 35.06 -15.10
N VAL A 236 -14.80 34.50 -14.26
CA VAL A 236 -13.98 33.31 -14.57
C VAL A 236 -14.36 32.06 -13.77
N LEU A 237 -15.46 32.15 -13.00
CA LEU A 237 -15.88 31.06 -12.09
C LEU A 237 -16.06 29.72 -12.81
N ASP A 238 -16.73 29.70 -13.95
CA ASP A 238 -16.97 28.44 -14.70
C ASP A 238 -15.65 27.79 -15.13
N LYS A 239 -14.67 28.60 -15.53
CA LYS A 239 -13.33 28.11 -15.87
C LYS A 239 -12.59 27.62 -14.63
N ALA A 240 -12.68 28.35 -13.52
CA ALA A 240 -12.04 27.96 -12.26
C ALA A 240 -12.60 26.65 -11.73
N THR A 241 -13.91 26.47 -11.75
CA THR A 241 -14.56 25.20 -11.30
C THR A 241 -14.31 24.04 -12.24
N SER A 242 -14.03 24.28 -13.51
CA SER A 242 -13.57 23.24 -14.45
C SER A 242 -12.16 22.75 -14.15
N ILE A 243 -11.28 23.62 -13.63
CA ILE A 243 -9.91 23.27 -13.18
C ILE A 243 -10.00 22.50 -11.84
N THR A 244 -10.92 22.89 -10.96
CA THR A 244 -11.10 22.29 -9.64
C THR A 244 -12.53 21.74 -9.45
N PRO A 245 -12.90 20.66 -10.12
CA PRO A 245 -14.27 20.12 -10.05
C PRO A 245 -14.63 19.57 -8.67
N GLY A 246 -13.63 19.37 -7.80
CA GLY A 246 -13.82 18.72 -6.52
C GLY A 246 -14.09 17.22 -6.65
N LEU A 247 -14.58 16.60 -5.57
CA LEU A 247 -14.96 15.19 -5.59
C LEU A 247 -16.36 15.00 -6.18
N GLU A 248 -17.35 15.77 -5.68
CA GLU A 248 -18.70 15.82 -6.23
C GLU A 248 -18.94 17.17 -6.91
N SER A 249 -18.67 18.27 -6.19
CA SER A 249 -18.68 19.63 -6.73
C SER A 249 -17.89 20.57 -5.80
N PRO A 250 -17.35 21.69 -6.32
CA PRO A 250 -16.71 22.70 -5.47
C PRO A 250 -17.75 23.46 -4.65
N THR A 251 -17.36 23.90 -3.44
CA THR A 251 -18.16 24.83 -2.65
C THR A 251 -17.87 26.25 -3.13
N ILE A 252 -18.91 27.02 -3.41
CA ILE A 252 -18.81 28.43 -3.83
C ILE A 252 -19.45 29.29 -2.76
N ALA A 253 -18.73 30.31 -2.28
CA ALA A 253 -19.22 31.25 -1.28
C ALA A 253 -19.06 32.69 -1.77
N PRO A 254 -20.03 33.61 -1.47
CA PRO A 254 -19.91 35.01 -1.82
C PRO A 254 -18.83 35.68 -0.95
N LEU A 255 -18.09 36.63 -1.54
CA LEU A 255 -17.22 37.55 -0.81
C LEU A 255 -17.94 38.88 -0.56
N ALA A 256 -17.34 39.72 0.28
CA ALA A 256 -17.84 41.08 0.52
C ALA A 256 -17.87 41.92 -0.76
N ASP A 257 -16.91 41.72 -1.65
CA ASP A 257 -16.92 42.22 -3.02
C ASP A 257 -17.84 41.35 -3.88
N PRO A 258 -18.95 41.86 -4.44
CA PRO A 258 -19.90 41.07 -5.21
C PRO A 258 -19.32 40.53 -6.54
N ASP A 259 -18.23 41.11 -7.05
CA ASP A 259 -17.56 40.68 -8.27
C ASP A 259 -16.61 39.49 -8.05
N TRP A 260 -16.40 39.08 -6.79
CA TRP A 260 -15.54 38.02 -6.38
C TRP A 260 -16.29 36.89 -5.65
N VAL A 261 -15.77 35.68 -5.74
CA VAL A 261 -16.25 34.49 -5.02
C VAL A 261 -15.08 33.72 -4.45
N ALA A 262 -15.30 33.13 -3.26
CA ALA A 262 -14.41 32.11 -2.72
C ALA A 262 -14.84 30.72 -3.22
N VAL A 263 -13.87 29.89 -3.59
CA VAL A 263 -14.08 28.52 -4.04
C VAL A 263 -13.26 27.59 -3.16
N ARG A 264 -13.87 26.48 -2.75
CA ARG A 264 -13.21 25.40 -2.02
C ARG A 264 -13.44 24.09 -2.74
N ALA A 265 -12.36 23.32 -3.01
CA ALA A 265 -12.42 22.05 -3.70
C ALA A 265 -11.34 21.08 -3.20
N LEU A 266 -11.64 19.80 -3.29
CA LEU A 266 -10.65 18.74 -3.14
C LEU A 266 -9.86 18.57 -4.43
N VAL A 267 -8.52 18.54 -4.32
CA VAL A 267 -7.60 18.38 -5.45
C VAL A 267 -6.62 17.26 -5.15
N PRO A 268 -6.33 16.35 -6.11
CA PRO A 268 -5.29 15.34 -5.93
C PRO A 268 -3.94 16.00 -5.57
N ARG A 269 -3.30 15.51 -4.52
CA ARG A 269 -2.01 16.06 -4.02
C ARG A 269 -0.95 16.14 -5.11
N ARG A 270 -0.89 15.15 -6.01
CA ARG A 270 0.09 15.10 -7.11
C ARG A 270 -0.08 16.25 -8.11
N ASP A 271 -1.30 16.77 -8.27
CA ASP A 271 -1.66 17.74 -9.30
C ASP A 271 -1.74 19.18 -8.74
N VAL A 272 -1.63 19.37 -7.42
CA VAL A 272 -1.94 20.63 -6.74
C VAL A 272 -1.12 21.82 -7.25
N ASN A 273 0.18 21.67 -7.49
CA ASN A 273 1.02 22.79 -7.94
C ASN A 273 0.61 23.25 -9.34
N ALA A 274 0.40 22.31 -10.28
CA ALA A 274 -0.07 22.62 -11.62
C ALA A 274 -1.47 23.29 -11.58
N THR A 275 -2.37 22.76 -10.74
CA THR A 275 -3.69 23.35 -10.52
C THR A 275 -3.62 24.79 -9.99
N MET A 276 -2.73 25.06 -9.03
CA MET A 276 -2.53 26.40 -8.48
C MET A 276 -2.00 27.38 -9.55
N ASP A 277 -1.07 26.94 -10.40
CA ASP A 277 -0.53 27.73 -11.50
C ASP A 277 -1.61 28.05 -12.54
N GLU A 278 -2.43 27.10 -12.91
CA GLU A 278 -3.56 27.30 -13.83
C GLU A 278 -4.59 28.27 -13.27
N LEU A 279 -4.93 28.16 -11.98
CA LEU A 279 -5.83 29.09 -11.30
C LEU A 279 -5.26 30.51 -11.27
N ALA A 280 -3.98 30.66 -10.95
CA ALA A 280 -3.31 31.96 -10.96
C ALA A 280 -3.32 32.62 -12.35
N ALA A 281 -3.11 31.82 -13.40
CA ALA A 281 -3.11 32.31 -14.80
C ALA A 281 -4.48 32.87 -15.25
N ILE A 282 -5.59 32.40 -14.65
CA ILE A 282 -6.94 32.94 -14.96
C ILE A 282 -7.36 34.08 -14.02
N GLY A 283 -6.47 34.50 -13.12
CA GLY A 283 -6.70 35.65 -12.22
C GLY A 283 -7.24 35.29 -10.83
N ALA A 284 -7.20 34.00 -10.45
CA ALA A 284 -7.48 33.61 -9.05
C ALA A 284 -6.39 34.18 -8.12
N LYS A 285 -6.78 34.46 -6.87
CA LYS A 285 -5.93 35.00 -5.82
C LYS A 285 -6.13 34.26 -4.52
N ALA A 286 -5.28 34.55 -3.53
CA ALA A 286 -5.34 33.92 -2.20
C ALA A 286 -5.45 32.38 -2.26
N ILE A 287 -4.70 31.74 -3.18
CA ILE A 287 -4.76 30.30 -3.42
C ILE A 287 -4.03 29.59 -2.27
N LEU A 288 -4.75 28.83 -1.46
CA LEU A 288 -4.28 28.14 -0.27
C LEU A 288 -4.49 26.64 -0.42
N ALA A 289 -3.45 25.86 -0.13
CA ALA A 289 -3.54 24.40 -0.05
C ALA A 289 -3.39 23.95 1.40
N SER A 290 -4.33 23.15 1.89
CA SER A 290 -4.35 22.64 3.27
C SER A 290 -4.38 21.13 3.29
N ASP A 291 -3.62 20.52 4.22
CA ASP A 291 -3.61 19.09 4.45
C ASP A 291 -4.94 18.61 5.02
N ILE A 292 -5.41 17.46 4.51
CA ILE A 292 -6.55 16.74 5.03
C ILE A 292 -6.02 15.60 5.88
N ARG A 293 -6.34 15.60 7.16
CA ARG A 293 -5.94 14.50 8.06
C ARG A 293 -6.80 13.27 7.89
N PHE A 294 -8.08 13.49 7.60
CA PHE A 294 -9.08 12.43 7.58
C PHE A 294 -10.29 12.88 6.76
N CYS A 295 -10.80 11.99 5.91
CA CYS A 295 -12.05 12.19 5.18
C CYS A 295 -12.91 10.94 5.29
N ARG A 296 -14.21 11.09 5.50
CA ARG A 296 -15.16 9.98 5.55
C ARG A 296 -16.25 10.19 4.49
N PHE A 297 -16.56 9.11 3.75
CA PHE A 297 -17.60 9.08 2.73
C PHE A 297 -18.84 8.37 3.26
#